data_2946ed5934e19632a4983e5422f08b5c
#
_entry.id   2946ed5934e19632a4983e5422f08b5c
#
_cell.length_a   1.000
_cell.length_b   1.000
_cell.length_c   1.000
_cell.angle_alpha   90.00
_cell.angle_beta   90.00
_cell.angle_gamma   90.00
#
_symmetry.space_group_name_H-M   'P 1'
#
loop_
_entity.id
_entity.type
_entity.pdbx_description
1 polymer ?
#
loop_
_entity_poly.entity_id
_entity_poly.type
_entity_poly.pdbx_seq_one_letter_code
_entity_poly.pdbx_strand_id
1 'polypeptide(L)'
;MLVIFLSVVFAIIDFGRAMYTLHYVSNAAREAARWASVRSSTSQAPNAPATPGAMGSVQSTFASSSALAGMGIDPNKLTFDTTWPPTPTGPTACNVGANHPGCVVQVHVKYTYEFMFPLLPTGTFDMNSTSKMVITQ
;
A
#
# COMPACT_ATOMS: atom_id res chain seq x y z
N MET A 1 -9.43 20.49 35.26
CA MET A 1 -8.36 19.49 35.41
C MET A 1 -8.67 18.17 34.69
N LEU A 2 -9.82 17.53 34.96
CA LEU A 2 -10.21 16.25 34.32
C LEU A 2 -10.25 16.30 32.80
N VAL A 3 -10.79 17.37 32.21
CA VAL A 3 -10.90 17.53 30.75
C VAL A 3 -9.51 17.61 30.10
N ILE A 4 -8.58 18.33 30.70
CA ILE A 4 -7.21 18.45 30.18
C ILE A 4 -6.50 17.09 30.25
N PHE A 5 -6.68 16.37 31.35
CA PHE A 5 -6.11 15.02 31.49
C PHE A 5 -6.65 14.07 30.43
N LEU A 6 -7.98 14.03 30.24
CA LEU A 6 -8.61 13.19 29.21
C LEU A 6 -8.15 13.57 27.79
N SER A 7 -8.00 14.85 27.49
CA SER A 7 -7.53 15.26 26.15
C SER A 7 -6.12 14.78 25.86
N VAL A 8 -5.23 14.79 26.84
CA VAL A 8 -3.87 14.26 26.68
C VAL A 8 -3.88 12.74 26.47
N VAL A 9 -4.69 12.01 27.25
CA VAL A 9 -4.81 10.55 27.11
C VAL A 9 -5.33 10.17 25.71
N PHE A 10 -6.38 10.83 25.23
CA PHE A 10 -6.90 10.57 23.89
C PHE A 10 -5.92 10.95 22.79
N ALA A 11 -5.17 12.04 22.94
CA ALA A 11 -4.14 12.43 21.98
C ALA A 11 -3.02 11.36 21.87
N ILE A 12 -2.62 10.77 22.99
CA ILE A 12 -1.63 9.67 23.00
C ILE A 12 -2.16 8.43 22.30
N ILE A 13 -3.43 8.07 22.54
CA ILE A 13 -4.07 6.92 21.90
C ILE A 13 -4.16 7.13 20.38
N ASP A 14 -4.60 8.31 19.94
CA ASP A 14 -4.71 8.62 18.51
C ASP A 14 -3.34 8.63 17.83
N PHE A 15 -2.32 9.17 18.48
CA PHE A 15 -0.95 9.13 17.98
C PHE A 15 -0.44 7.69 17.85
N GLY A 16 -0.69 6.84 18.85
CA GLY A 16 -0.31 5.42 18.79
C GLY A 16 -0.99 4.68 17.61
N ARG A 17 -2.26 4.96 17.36
CA ARG A 17 -3.00 4.42 16.21
C ARG A 17 -2.43 4.92 14.88
N ALA A 18 -2.09 6.20 14.78
CA ALA A 18 -1.49 6.78 13.58
C ALA A 18 -0.14 6.13 13.26
N MET A 19 0.72 5.96 14.25
CA MET A 19 2.02 5.29 14.10
C MET A 19 1.85 3.83 13.67
N TYR A 20 0.91 3.11 14.27
CA TYR A 20 0.60 1.74 13.88
C TYR A 20 0.15 1.65 12.41
N THR A 21 -0.77 2.53 11.99
CA THR A 21 -1.26 2.59 10.61
C THR A 21 -0.13 2.91 9.62
N LEU A 22 0.78 3.82 9.97
CA LEU A 22 1.93 4.16 9.13
C LEU A 22 2.85 2.94 8.91
N HIS A 23 3.14 2.19 9.97
CA HIS A 23 3.91 0.94 9.86
C HIS A 23 3.19 -0.10 9.00
N TYR A 24 1.87 -0.21 9.16
CA TYR A 24 1.06 -1.11 8.34
C TYR A 24 1.14 -0.75 6.85
N VAL A 25 0.92 0.52 6.49
CA VAL A 25 1.00 1.00 5.09
C VAL A 25 2.38 0.73 4.49
N SER A 26 3.44 0.93 5.27
CA SER A 26 4.81 0.64 4.83
C SER A 26 5.06 -0.86 4.58
N ASN A 27 4.57 -1.73 5.45
CA ASN A 27 4.67 -3.17 5.28
C ASN A 27 3.81 -3.68 4.12
N ALA A 28 2.58 -3.16 3.99
CA ALA A 28 1.68 -3.50 2.89
C ALA A 28 2.29 -3.16 1.52
N ALA A 29 2.97 -2.02 1.39
CA ALA A 29 3.64 -1.65 0.15
C ALA A 29 4.75 -2.63 -0.23
N ARG A 30 5.54 -3.11 0.73
CA ARG A 30 6.62 -4.09 0.50
C ARG A 30 6.05 -5.45 0.10
N GLU A 31 5.05 -5.92 0.82
CA GLU A 31 4.44 -7.21 0.56
C GLU A 31 3.70 -7.23 -0.78
N ALA A 32 2.99 -6.15 -1.10
CA ALA A 32 2.33 -5.99 -2.39
C ALA A 32 3.33 -5.93 -3.56
N ALA A 33 4.46 -5.24 -3.39
CA ALA A 33 5.53 -5.23 -4.39
C ALA A 33 6.15 -6.61 -4.58
N ARG A 34 6.39 -7.34 -3.49
CA ARG A 34 6.88 -8.72 -3.54
C ARG A 34 5.89 -9.65 -4.25
N TRP A 35 4.62 -9.54 -3.91
CA TRP A 35 3.57 -10.32 -4.56
C TRP A 35 3.49 -10.02 -6.07
N ALA A 36 3.62 -8.74 -6.45
CA ALA A 36 3.59 -8.32 -7.85
C ALA A 36 4.85 -8.77 -8.62
N SER A 37 6.03 -8.80 -7.97
CA SER A 37 7.29 -9.15 -8.62
C SER A 37 7.39 -10.61 -9.07
N VAL A 38 6.61 -11.52 -8.45
CA VAL A 38 6.55 -12.94 -8.84
C VAL A 38 5.39 -13.28 -9.77
N ARG A 39 4.65 -12.27 -10.22
CA ARG A 39 3.47 -12.41 -11.09
C ARG A 39 3.56 -11.53 -12.31
N SER A 40 4.57 -11.79 -13.15
CA SER A 40 4.74 -11.10 -14.41
C SER A 40 3.80 -11.65 -15.49
N SER A 41 3.82 -11.02 -16.66
CA SER A 41 3.09 -11.50 -17.85
C SER A 41 3.49 -12.90 -18.32
N THR A 42 4.67 -13.37 -17.91
CA THR A 42 5.21 -14.70 -18.26
C THR A 42 5.01 -15.73 -17.15
N SER A 43 4.54 -15.30 -15.95
CA SER A 43 4.33 -16.23 -14.85
C SER A 43 3.10 -17.12 -15.10
N GLN A 44 3.22 -18.41 -14.80
CA GLN A 44 2.09 -19.36 -14.82
C GLN A 44 1.28 -19.35 -13.52
N ALA A 45 1.49 -18.34 -12.67
CA ALA A 45 0.77 -18.25 -11.40
C ALA A 45 -0.72 -18.01 -11.65
N PRO A 46 -1.62 -18.74 -10.95
CA PRO A 46 -3.03 -18.46 -11.02
C PRO A 46 -3.27 -17.01 -10.54
N ASN A 47 -4.04 -16.26 -11.30
CA ASN A 47 -4.29 -14.82 -11.10
C ASN A 47 -3.08 -13.90 -11.36
N ALA A 48 -2.11 -14.32 -12.17
CA ALA A 48 -1.11 -13.41 -12.70
C ALA A 48 -1.82 -12.28 -13.47
N PRO A 49 -1.52 -11.01 -13.20
CA PRO A 49 -2.07 -9.91 -13.98
C PRO A 49 -1.52 -10.03 -15.41
N ALA A 50 -2.36 -10.49 -16.33
CA ALA A 50 -1.97 -10.69 -17.74
C ALA A 50 -1.62 -9.39 -18.46
N THR A 51 -1.88 -8.24 -17.85
CA THR A 51 -1.65 -6.91 -18.41
C THR A 51 -1.22 -5.93 -17.32
N PRO A 52 -0.30 -5.01 -17.67
CA PRO A 52 -0.03 -3.84 -16.85
C PRO A 52 -1.33 -3.01 -16.70
N GLY A 53 -1.99 -3.07 -15.61
CA GLY A 53 -3.30 -2.46 -15.42
C GLY A 53 -4.25 -3.34 -14.63
N ALA A 54 -3.89 -4.57 -14.35
CA ALA A 54 -4.60 -5.41 -13.39
C ALA A 54 -4.31 -4.94 -11.95
N MET A 55 -4.38 -3.65 -11.71
CA MET A 55 -4.36 -3.03 -10.37
C MET A 55 -5.40 -3.67 -9.45
N GLY A 56 -6.52 -4.09 -10.02
CA GLY A 56 -7.58 -4.78 -9.30
C GLY A 56 -7.13 -6.04 -8.57
N SER A 57 -6.11 -6.75 -9.06
CA SER A 57 -5.65 -7.98 -8.40
C SER A 57 -4.82 -7.71 -7.15
N VAL A 58 -3.98 -6.67 -7.13
CA VAL A 58 -3.25 -6.24 -5.93
C VAL A 58 -4.23 -5.65 -4.92
N GLN A 59 -5.09 -4.73 -5.38
CA GLN A 59 -6.12 -4.11 -4.55
C GLN A 59 -7.05 -5.18 -3.95
N SER A 60 -7.58 -6.12 -4.74
CA SER A 60 -8.48 -7.15 -4.25
C SER A 60 -7.79 -8.13 -3.29
N THR A 61 -6.54 -8.47 -3.52
CA THR A 61 -5.80 -9.40 -2.66
C THR A 61 -5.48 -8.78 -1.31
N PHE A 62 -5.06 -7.51 -1.27
CA PHE A 62 -4.59 -6.87 -0.04
C PHE A 62 -5.65 -6.04 0.67
N ALA A 63 -6.56 -5.39 -0.04
CA ALA A 63 -7.63 -4.60 0.58
C ALA A 63 -8.82 -5.44 1.05
N SER A 64 -9.07 -6.61 0.44
CA SER A 64 -10.19 -7.48 0.82
C SER A 64 -9.87 -8.44 1.97
N SER A 65 -8.64 -8.45 2.48
CA SER A 65 -8.29 -9.37 3.56
C SER A 65 -9.04 -9.01 4.85
N SER A 66 -9.81 -9.95 5.37
CA SER A 66 -10.54 -9.81 6.63
C SER A 66 -9.64 -9.49 7.84
N ALA A 67 -8.33 -9.73 7.71
CA ALA A 67 -7.33 -9.33 8.68
C ALA A 67 -7.28 -7.81 8.92
N LEU A 68 -7.55 -6.99 7.90
CA LEU A 68 -7.57 -5.53 8.00
C LEU A 68 -8.67 -5.00 8.92
N ALA A 69 -9.86 -5.57 8.84
CA ALA A 69 -10.99 -5.17 9.69
C ALA A 69 -10.72 -5.46 11.17
N GLY A 70 -10.01 -6.58 11.48
CA GLY A 70 -9.60 -6.93 12.84
C GLY A 70 -8.54 -5.98 13.43
N MET A 71 -7.82 -5.24 12.60
CA MET A 71 -6.78 -4.28 13.00
C MET A 71 -7.28 -2.84 13.11
N GLY A 72 -8.58 -2.59 12.87
CA GLY A 72 -9.16 -1.25 12.88
C GLY A 72 -8.74 -0.39 11.69
N ILE A 73 -8.31 -1.02 10.60
CA ILE A 73 -7.98 -0.37 9.33
C ILE A 73 -9.16 -0.54 8.39
N ASP A 74 -9.69 0.58 7.89
CA ASP A 74 -10.80 0.55 6.93
C ASP A 74 -10.26 0.24 5.52
N PRO A 75 -10.64 -0.91 4.92
CA PRO A 75 -10.18 -1.30 3.59
C PRO A 75 -10.62 -0.31 2.49
N ASN A 76 -11.70 0.43 2.70
CA ASN A 76 -12.19 1.41 1.72
C ASN A 76 -11.33 2.67 1.65
N LYS A 77 -10.52 2.94 2.69
CA LYS A 77 -9.59 4.07 2.75
C LYS A 77 -8.17 3.69 2.30
N LEU A 78 -7.97 2.42 1.93
CA LEU A 78 -6.70 1.87 1.50
C LEU A 78 -6.71 1.68 -0.02
N THR A 79 -5.79 2.34 -0.71
CA THR A 79 -5.64 2.25 -2.16
C THR A 79 -4.24 1.76 -2.53
N PHE A 80 -4.18 0.84 -3.50
CA PHE A 80 -2.96 0.33 -4.07
C PHE A 80 -2.86 0.75 -5.53
N ASP A 81 -1.83 1.49 -5.85
CA ASP A 81 -1.50 1.87 -7.23
C ASP A 81 -0.24 1.15 -7.67
N THR A 82 -0.35 0.35 -8.74
CA THR A 82 0.76 -0.44 -9.26
C THR A 82 1.17 0.10 -10.61
N THR A 83 2.44 0.46 -10.73
CA THR A 83 3.02 1.02 -11.95
C THR A 83 4.28 0.26 -12.35
N TRP A 84 4.60 0.29 -13.63
CA TRP A 84 5.81 -0.29 -14.22
C TRP A 84 6.63 0.84 -14.84
N PRO A 85 7.52 1.47 -14.05
CA PRO A 85 8.33 2.56 -14.55
C PRO A 85 9.35 2.07 -15.59
N PRO A 86 9.70 2.91 -16.57
CA PRO A 86 10.74 2.56 -17.53
C PRO A 86 12.09 2.45 -16.81
N THR A 87 12.87 1.43 -17.16
CA THR A 87 14.25 1.30 -16.71
C THR A 87 15.19 1.52 -17.89
N PRO A 88 15.92 2.65 -17.92
CA PRO A 88 16.75 3.02 -19.08
C PRO A 88 18.05 2.23 -19.21
N THR A 89 18.44 1.46 -18.21
CA THR A 89 19.76 0.81 -18.15
C THR A 89 19.63 -0.68 -17.85
N GLY A 90 19.95 -1.51 -18.83
CA GLY A 90 20.04 -2.97 -18.69
C GLY A 90 19.92 -3.68 -20.04
N PRO A 91 20.26 -4.96 -20.12
CA PRO A 91 20.17 -5.77 -21.36
C PRO A 91 18.72 -5.90 -21.86
N THR A 92 17.75 -5.57 -21.06
CA THR A 92 16.32 -5.47 -21.40
C THR A 92 15.82 -4.07 -21.06
N ALA A 93 15.72 -3.20 -22.07
CA ALA A 93 15.09 -1.89 -21.93
C ALA A 93 13.60 -2.11 -21.64
N CYS A 94 13.17 -1.75 -20.44
CA CYS A 94 11.77 -1.81 -20.07
C CYS A 94 11.08 -0.49 -20.43
N ASN A 95 10.11 -0.57 -21.32
CA ASN A 95 9.22 0.55 -21.61
C ASN A 95 8.20 0.76 -20.48
N VAL A 96 7.56 1.92 -20.46
CA VAL A 96 6.43 2.16 -19.55
C VAL A 96 5.38 1.06 -19.69
N GLY A 97 5.00 0.44 -18.58
CA GLY A 97 4.02 -0.65 -18.57
C GLY A 97 4.58 -2.05 -18.88
N ALA A 98 5.89 -2.18 -19.07
CA ALA A 98 6.50 -3.49 -19.29
C ALA A 98 6.47 -4.36 -18.03
N ASN A 99 5.75 -5.47 -18.10
CA ASN A 99 5.57 -6.44 -17.00
C ASN A 99 6.22 -7.79 -17.37
N HIS A 100 7.52 -7.78 -17.60
CA HIS A 100 8.28 -9.02 -17.88
C HIS A 100 9.51 -9.12 -16.96
N PRO A 101 10.11 -10.30 -16.82
CA PRO A 101 11.29 -10.49 -15.97
C PRO A 101 12.42 -9.50 -16.30
N GLY A 102 13.04 -8.96 -15.27
CA GLY A 102 14.08 -7.94 -15.37
C GLY A 102 13.56 -6.49 -15.29
N CYS A 103 12.28 -6.26 -15.49
CA CYS A 103 11.66 -4.95 -15.30
C CYS A 103 11.36 -4.65 -13.83
N VAL A 104 11.06 -3.39 -13.54
CA VAL A 104 10.74 -2.95 -12.18
C VAL A 104 9.23 -2.79 -12.04
N VAL A 105 8.66 -3.36 -11.00
CA VAL A 105 7.32 -3.03 -10.52
C VAL A 105 7.42 -2.07 -9.36
N GLN A 106 6.59 -1.05 -9.36
CA GLN A 106 6.45 -0.09 -8.27
C GLN A 106 5.02 -0.13 -7.75
N VAL A 107 4.87 -0.37 -6.46
CA VAL A 107 3.58 -0.32 -5.77
C VAL A 107 3.57 0.88 -4.83
N HIS A 108 2.59 1.74 -5.01
CA HIS A 108 2.29 2.86 -4.16
C HIS A 108 1.03 2.55 -3.36
N VAL A 109 1.12 2.63 -2.05
CA VAL A 109 0.00 2.41 -1.13
C VAL A 109 -0.33 3.72 -0.45
N LYS A 110 -1.60 4.09 -0.49
CA LYS A 110 -2.13 5.28 0.16
C LYS A 110 -3.24 4.87 1.12
N TYR A 111 -3.22 5.45 2.32
CA TYR A 111 -4.26 5.32 3.32
C TYR A 111 -4.65 6.69 3.84
N THR A 112 -5.96 6.99 3.83
CA THR A 112 -6.49 8.22 4.38
C THR A 112 -6.88 8.00 5.84
N TYR A 113 -6.03 8.51 6.75
CA TYR A 113 -6.23 8.42 8.19
C TYR A 113 -7.14 9.54 8.69
N GLU A 114 -8.08 9.22 9.55
CA GLU A 114 -8.95 10.17 10.24
C GLU A 114 -8.70 10.11 11.74
N PHE A 115 -8.51 11.29 12.34
CA PHE A 115 -8.39 11.40 13.79
C PHE A 115 -9.75 11.14 14.44
N MET A 116 -9.77 10.36 15.51
CA MET A 116 -10.99 10.04 16.25
C MET A 116 -11.35 11.16 17.25
N PHE A 117 -10.37 12.01 17.60
CA PHE A 117 -10.55 13.00 18.64
C PHE A 117 -11.09 14.33 18.08
N PRO A 118 -12.27 14.80 18.54
CA PRO A 118 -12.96 15.96 17.96
C PRO A 118 -12.31 17.33 18.28
N LEU A 119 -11.27 17.36 19.13
CA LEU A 119 -10.53 18.59 19.47
C LEU A 119 -9.29 18.82 18.60
N LEU A 120 -8.86 17.82 17.83
CA LEU A 120 -7.90 18.04 16.77
C LEU A 120 -8.63 18.61 15.54
N PRO A 121 -8.00 19.51 14.77
CA PRO A 121 -8.63 19.99 13.55
C PRO A 121 -9.08 18.78 12.73
N THR A 122 -10.35 18.77 12.34
CA THR A 122 -10.96 17.74 11.50
C THR A 122 -10.25 17.73 10.15
N GLY A 123 -9.13 17.06 10.09
CA GLY A 123 -8.29 16.90 8.90
C GLY A 123 -8.05 15.43 8.63
N THR A 124 -8.16 15.07 7.37
CA THR A 124 -7.65 13.79 6.89
C THR A 124 -6.16 13.89 6.68
N PHE A 125 -5.41 12.91 7.15
CA PHE A 125 -3.98 12.79 6.92
C PHE A 125 -3.70 11.62 5.98
N ASP A 126 -3.13 11.91 4.81
CA ASP A 126 -2.78 10.89 3.84
C ASP A 126 -1.42 10.28 4.16
N MET A 127 -1.42 9.00 4.52
CA MET A 127 -0.24 8.20 4.72
C MET A 127 0.09 7.47 3.43
N ASN A 128 1.32 7.62 2.94
CA ASN A 128 1.73 6.98 1.69
C ASN A 128 3.03 6.20 1.88
N SER A 129 3.16 5.10 1.17
CA SER A 129 4.40 4.34 1.07
C SER A 129 4.57 3.79 -0.34
N THR A 130 5.79 3.79 -0.82
CA THR A 130 6.12 3.28 -2.15
C THR A 130 7.21 2.23 -2.03
N SER A 131 7.00 1.08 -2.64
CA SER A 131 7.99 0.02 -2.74
C SER A 131 8.27 -0.33 -4.20
N LYS A 132 9.54 -0.60 -4.51
CA LYS A 132 9.98 -1.01 -5.85
C LYS A 132 10.68 -2.36 -5.77
N MET A 133 10.38 -3.25 -6.70
CA MET A 133 11.04 -4.54 -6.81
C MET A 133 11.28 -4.90 -8.29
N VAL A 134 12.33 -5.68 -8.53
CA VAL A 134 12.59 -6.25 -9.85
C VAL A 134 11.73 -7.49 -10.03
N ILE A 135 11.14 -7.64 -11.19
CA ILE A 135 10.32 -8.81 -11.56
C ILE A 135 11.27 -9.97 -11.83
N THR A 136 11.02 -11.11 -11.21
CA THR A 136 11.90 -12.29 -11.24
C THR A 136 11.34 -13.45 -12.06
N GLN A 137 10.03 -13.45 -12.32
CA GLN A 137 9.33 -14.51 -13.08
C GLN A 137 8.34 -13.95 -14.07
#